data_9490902d3df90d9c850526911fa5ae4b
#
_entry.id   9490902d3df90d9c850526911fa5ae4b
#
_cell.length_a   1.000
_cell.length_b   1.000
_cell.length_c   1.000
_cell.angle_alpha   90.00
_cell.angle_beta   90.00
_cell.angle_gamma   90.00
#
_symmetry.space_group_name_H-M   'P 1'
#
loop_
_entity.id
_entity.type
_entity.pdbx_description
1 polymer ?
#
loop_
_entity_poly.entity_id
_entity_poly.type
_entity_poly.pdbx_seq_one_letter_code
_entity_poly.pdbx_strand_id
1 'polypeptide(L)'
;MTFTEPVRKYILSSVVALIVVGIIVATVLANKQDEEFMMDENLYNNAVQLQSSGDLEGAEVVLSQVLKSHSNSEIANYVTGITMAQSGDMNQAAILMQKVLDINPYKVEDPRFMIQLGEIFVGAERYAEAKIVLKRCQESQWTLEDFPNYQEHVASLLAQVENSHLKEGTNNE
;
A
#
# COMPACT_ATOMS: atom_id res chain seq x y z
N MET A 1 30.49 -2.88 48.08
CA MET A 1 30.98 -4.15 47.47
C MET A 1 31.97 -3.80 46.36
N THR A 2 33.25 -4.02 46.59
CA THR A 2 34.29 -3.79 45.57
C THR A 2 34.56 -5.12 44.85
N PHE A 3 34.20 -5.18 43.57
CA PHE A 3 34.52 -6.36 42.74
C PHE A 3 36.04 -6.52 42.60
N THR A 4 36.50 -7.76 42.64
CA THR A 4 37.92 -8.09 42.42
C THR A 4 38.33 -7.71 40.99
N GLU A 5 39.58 -7.33 40.77
CA GLU A 5 40.12 -6.91 39.46
C GLU A 5 39.74 -7.82 38.27
N PRO A 6 39.85 -9.18 38.39
CA PRO A 6 39.48 -10.08 37.31
C PRO A 6 37.98 -10.00 36.95
N VAL A 7 37.10 -9.88 37.96
CA VAL A 7 35.63 -9.78 37.74
C VAL A 7 35.28 -8.50 36.99
N ARG A 8 35.90 -7.36 37.30
CA ARG A 8 35.72 -6.11 36.55
C ARG A 8 36.10 -6.23 35.08
N LYS A 9 37.21 -6.93 34.78
CA LYS A 9 37.68 -7.14 33.39
C LYS A 9 36.67 -8.00 32.60
N TYR A 10 36.14 -9.07 33.21
CA TYR A 10 35.11 -9.90 32.54
C TYR A 10 33.80 -9.16 32.33
N ILE A 11 33.34 -8.36 33.29
CA ILE A 11 32.14 -7.54 33.11
C ILE A 11 32.34 -6.51 31.98
N LEU A 12 33.50 -5.83 31.95
CA LEU A 12 33.80 -4.85 30.92
C LEU A 12 33.86 -5.50 29.52
N SER A 13 34.54 -6.65 29.41
CA SER A 13 34.63 -7.38 28.13
C SER A 13 33.28 -7.91 27.65
N SER A 14 32.39 -8.35 28.55
CA SER A 14 31.06 -8.79 28.19
C SER A 14 30.18 -7.62 27.71
N VAL A 15 30.26 -6.45 28.34
CA VAL A 15 29.57 -5.25 27.91
C VAL A 15 30.05 -4.78 26.53
N VAL A 16 31.36 -4.78 26.29
CA VAL A 16 31.93 -4.44 24.98
C VAL A 16 31.46 -5.43 23.92
N ALA A 17 31.44 -6.72 24.21
CA ALA A 17 30.96 -7.73 23.28
C ALA A 17 29.47 -7.54 22.93
N LEU A 18 28.64 -7.23 23.91
CA LEU A 18 27.21 -6.91 23.67
C LEU A 18 27.01 -5.66 22.79
N ILE A 19 27.82 -4.62 23.02
CA ILE A 19 27.77 -3.41 22.18
C ILE A 19 28.15 -3.75 20.73
N VAL A 20 29.21 -4.51 20.52
CA VAL A 20 29.65 -4.91 19.18
C VAL A 20 28.59 -5.74 18.46
N VAL A 21 27.99 -6.71 19.16
CA VAL A 21 26.87 -7.49 18.60
C VAL A 21 25.67 -6.58 18.25
N GLY A 22 25.34 -5.64 19.14
CA GLY A 22 24.27 -4.67 18.91
C GLY A 22 24.51 -3.81 17.66
N ILE A 23 25.75 -3.34 17.46
CA ILE A 23 26.13 -2.56 16.27
C ILE A 23 26.01 -3.43 15.00
N ILE A 24 26.48 -4.67 15.01
CA ILE A 24 26.40 -5.57 13.86
C ILE A 24 24.94 -5.82 13.49
N VAL A 25 24.08 -6.13 14.47
CA VAL A 25 22.65 -6.34 14.23
C VAL A 25 21.99 -5.08 13.68
N ALA A 26 22.28 -3.92 14.26
CA ALA A 26 21.74 -2.64 13.78
C ALA A 26 22.18 -2.34 12.32
N THR A 27 23.45 -2.61 11.98
CA THR A 27 23.96 -2.39 10.62
C THR A 27 23.30 -3.34 9.61
N VAL A 28 23.12 -4.60 9.97
CA VAL A 28 22.46 -5.58 9.09
C VAL A 28 20.98 -5.20 8.85
N LEU A 29 20.28 -4.76 9.90
CA LEU A 29 18.89 -4.30 9.79
C LEU A 29 18.78 -3.02 8.96
N ALA A 30 19.69 -2.06 9.14
CA ALA A 30 19.72 -0.82 8.35
C ALA A 30 19.97 -1.11 6.86
N ASN A 31 20.97 -1.92 6.53
CA ASN A 31 21.26 -2.28 5.13
C ASN A 31 20.05 -2.97 4.45
N LYS A 32 19.35 -3.84 5.18
CA LYS A 32 18.17 -4.52 4.64
C LYS A 32 17.03 -3.52 4.36
N GLN A 33 16.86 -2.54 5.22
CA GLN A 33 15.85 -1.48 5.06
C GLN A 33 16.19 -0.56 3.89
N ASP A 34 17.47 -0.23 3.69
CA ASP A 34 17.96 0.56 2.57
C ASP A 34 17.77 -0.18 1.23
N GLU A 35 18.03 -1.50 1.18
CA GLU A 35 17.78 -2.33 -0.01
C GLU A 35 16.28 -2.38 -0.37
N GLU A 36 15.39 -2.55 0.61
CA GLU A 36 13.94 -2.52 0.40
C GLU A 36 13.49 -1.16 -0.14
N PHE A 37 13.98 -0.07 0.42
CA PHE A 37 13.64 1.29 -0.02
C PHE A 37 14.11 1.57 -1.46
N MET A 38 15.35 1.24 -1.78
CA MET A 38 15.90 1.41 -3.14
C MET A 38 15.16 0.54 -4.16
N MET A 39 14.74 -0.63 -3.77
CA MET A 39 13.96 -1.50 -4.63
C MET A 39 12.56 -0.94 -4.87
N ASP A 40 11.89 -0.45 -3.85
CA ASP A 40 10.57 0.16 -3.95
C ASP A 40 10.59 1.39 -4.86
N GLU A 41 11.61 2.23 -4.78
CA GLU A 41 11.79 3.39 -5.64
C GLU A 41 12.01 2.99 -7.12
N ASN A 42 12.88 2.01 -7.36
CA ASN A 42 13.12 1.48 -8.71
C ASN A 42 11.86 0.85 -9.30
N LEU A 43 11.08 0.16 -8.49
CA LEU A 43 9.84 -0.48 -8.87
C LEU A 43 8.78 0.53 -9.26
N TYR A 44 8.61 1.56 -8.47
CA TYR A 44 7.71 2.67 -8.77
C TYR A 44 8.07 3.32 -10.10
N ASN A 45 9.35 3.65 -10.31
CA ASN A 45 9.82 4.29 -11.53
C ASN A 45 9.63 3.39 -12.76
N ASN A 46 9.95 2.09 -12.65
CA ASN A 46 9.73 1.12 -13.74
C ASN A 46 8.25 0.95 -14.05
N ALA A 47 7.39 0.88 -13.04
CA ALA A 47 5.96 0.74 -13.25
C ALA A 47 5.34 1.98 -13.92
N VAL A 48 5.73 3.18 -13.50
CA VAL A 48 5.33 4.43 -14.17
C VAL A 48 5.79 4.45 -15.63
N GLN A 49 7.00 3.97 -15.91
CA GLN A 49 7.51 3.88 -17.28
C GLN A 49 6.72 2.87 -18.13
N LEU A 50 6.43 1.69 -17.61
CA LEU A 50 5.63 0.66 -18.30
C LEU A 50 4.18 1.12 -18.51
N GLN A 51 3.56 1.75 -17.52
CA GLN A 51 2.24 2.36 -17.67
C GLN A 51 2.22 3.44 -18.75
N SER A 52 3.25 4.28 -18.82
CA SER A 52 3.36 5.34 -19.82
C SER A 52 3.59 4.81 -21.24
N SER A 53 4.19 3.62 -21.37
CA SER A 53 4.38 2.95 -22.66
C SER A 53 3.18 2.12 -23.12
N GLY A 54 2.18 1.93 -22.25
CA GLY A 54 0.97 1.14 -22.54
C GLY A 54 1.17 -0.39 -22.50
N ASP A 55 2.35 -0.86 -22.11
CA ASP A 55 2.65 -2.28 -21.92
C ASP A 55 2.21 -2.76 -20.54
N LEU A 56 0.90 -2.87 -20.35
CA LEU A 56 0.32 -3.33 -19.09
C LEU A 56 0.62 -4.81 -18.81
N GLU A 57 0.64 -5.65 -19.83
CA GLU A 57 0.91 -7.09 -19.69
C GLU A 57 2.35 -7.35 -19.23
N GLY A 58 3.32 -6.64 -19.82
CA GLY A 58 4.72 -6.66 -19.38
C GLY A 58 4.88 -6.16 -17.95
N ALA A 59 4.16 -5.10 -17.58
CA ALA A 59 4.16 -4.57 -16.22
C ALA A 59 3.63 -5.61 -15.22
N GLU A 60 2.52 -6.28 -15.50
CA GLU A 60 1.93 -7.30 -14.64
C GLU A 60 2.88 -8.48 -14.38
N VAL A 61 3.59 -8.96 -15.42
CA VAL A 61 4.56 -10.05 -15.27
C VAL A 61 5.69 -9.66 -14.32
N VAL A 62 6.28 -8.48 -14.51
CA VAL A 62 7.38 -8.00 -13.65
C VAL A 62 6.90 -7.76 -12.21
N LEU A 63 5.75 -7.09 -12.03
CA LEU A 63 5.20 -6.77 -10.72
C LEU A 63 4.77 -8.03 -9.95
N SER A 64 4.20 -9.02 -10.62
CA SER A 64 3.84 -10.29 -9.98
C SER A 64 5.08 -11.07 -9.51
N GLN A 65 6.20 -10.95 -10.21
CA GLN A 65 7.46 -11.56 -9.77
C GLN A 65 8.02 -10.85 -8.52
N VAL A 66 7.92 -9.51 -8.48
CA VAL A 66 8.32 -8.74 -7.32
C VAL A 66 7.45 -9.06 -6.11
N LEU A 67 6.14 -9.17 -6.27
CA LEU A 67 5.25 -9.56 -5.17
C LEU A 67 5.54 -10.95 -4.60
N LYS A 68 6.11 -11.88 -5.39
CA LYS A 68 6.54 -13.19 -4.87
C LYS A 68 7.72 -13.08 -3.90
N SER A 69 8.64 -12.17 -4.14
CA SER A 69 9.81 -11.95 -3.26
C SER A 69 9.53 -10.93 -2.15
N HIS A 70 8.68 -9.95 -2.40
CA HIS A 70 8.38 -8.83 -1.50
C HIS A 70 6.87 -8.65 -1.27
N SER A 71 6.22 -9.72 -0.84
CA SER A 71 4.76 -9.75 -0.67
C SER A 71 4.21 -8.71 0.33
N ASN A 72 5.05 -8.21 1.23
CA ASN A 72 4.69 -7.20 2.24
C ASN A 72 5.23 -5.80 1.92
N SER A 73 5.74 -5.54 0.72
CA SER A 73 6.05 -4.18 0.30
C SER A 73 4.75 -3.41 0.03
N GLU A 74 4.58 -2.27 0.70
CA GLU A 74 3.45 -1.35 0.49
C GLU A 74 3.42 -0.89 -0.97
N ILE A 75 4.56 -0.41 -1.48
CA ILE A 75 4.68 0.14 -2.84
C ILE A 75 4.43 -0.95 -3.89
N ALA A 76 4.98 -2.15 -3.72
CA ALA A 76 4.75 -3.25 -4.66
C ALA A 76 3.26 -3.63 -4.75
N ASN A 77 2.56 -3.74 -3.62
CA ASN A 77 1.13 -4.02 -3.61
C ASN A 77 0.31 -2.88 -4.23
N TYR A 78 0.63 -1.62 -3.91
CA TYR A 78 -0.04 -0.45 -4.46
C TYR A 78 0.10 -0.35 -5.98
N VAL A 79 1.35 -0.40 -6.48
CA VAL A 79 1.63 -0.27 -7.91
C VAL A 79 1.00 -1.41 -8.70
N THR A 80 1.12 -2.65 -8.21
CA THR A 80 0.47 -3.79 -8.85
C THR A 80 -1.06 -3.65 -8.84
N GLY A 81 -1.64 -3.20 -7.73
CA GLY A 81 -3.07 -2.95 -7.63
C GLY A 81 -3.57 -1.94 -8.66
N ILE A 82 -2.87 -0.82 -8.84
CA ILE A 82 -3.19 0.18 -9.87
C ILE A 82 -3.04 -0.40 -11.28
N THR A 83 -1.96 -1.16 -11.54
CA THR A 83 -1.75 -1.80 -12.86
C THR A 83 -2.86 -2.79 -13.19
N MET A 84 -3.25 -3.64 -12.22
CA MET A 84 -4.37 -4.59 -12.39
C MET A 84 -5.71 -3.86 -12.65
N ALA A 85 -5.96 -2.74 -11.96
CA ALA A 85 -7.14 -1.93 -12.22
C ALA A 85 -7.14 -1.36 -13.65
N GLN A 86 -6.01 -0.90 -14.15
CA GLN A 86 -5.86 -0.38 -15.51
C GLN A 86 -6.01 -1.46 -16.58
N SER A 87 -5.62 -2.70 -16.30
CA SER A 87 -5.84 -3.84 -17.20
C SER A 87 -7.25 -4.43 -17.10
N GLY A 88 -8.07 -3.93 -16.16
CA GLY A 88 -9.47 -4.33 -15.98
C GLY A 88 -9.70 -5.43 -14.94
N ASP A 89 -8.66 -5.97 -14.31
CA ASP A 89 -8.81 -6.92 -13.20
C ASP A 89 -9.06 -6.19 -11.87
N MET A 90 -10.27 -5.62 -11.76
CA MET A 90 -10.70 -4.86 -10.59
C MET A 90 -10.74 -5.71 -9.31
N ASN A 91 -11.02 -7.02 -9.42
CA ASN A 91 -11.07 -7.92 -8.28
C ASN A 91 -9.68 -8.12 -7.66
N GLN A 92 -8.67 -8.40 -8.47
CA GLN A 92 -7.30 -8.54 -7.99
C GLN A 92 -6.75 -7.20 -7.49
N ALA A 93 -7.05 -6.11 -8.19
CA ALA A 93 -6.71 -4.76 -7.75
C ALA A 93 -7.27 -4.46 -6.34
N ALA A 94 -8.52 -4.79 -6.08
CA ALA A 94 -9.16 -4.58 -4.78
C ALA A 94 -8.45 -5.36 -3.65
N ILE A 95 -8.05 -6.60 -3.91
CA ILE A 95 -7.31 -7.42 -2.94
C ILE A 95 -5.95 -6.78 -2.60
N LEU A 96 -5.22 -6.33 -3.62
CA LEU A 96 -3.90 -5.72 -3.45
C LEU A 96 -3.99 -4.37 -2.73
N MET A 97 -4.97 -3.55 -3.09
CA MET A 97 -5.19 -2.26 -2.43
C MET A 97 -5.63 -2.42 -0.97
N GLN A 98 -6.43 -3.43 -0.63
CA GLN A 98 -6.72 -3.77 0.76
C GLN A 98 -5.46 -4.18 1.52
N LYS A 99 -4.60 -4.97 0.88
CA LYS A 99 -3.34 -5.37 1.49
C LYS A 99 -2.41 -4.18 1.76
N VAL A 100 -2.46 -3.12 0.96
CA VAL A 100 -1.76 -1.86 1.27
C VAL A 100 -2.23 -1.28 2.61
N LEU A 101 -3.54 -1.29 2.88
CA LEU A 101 -4.08 -0.85 4.18
C LEU A 101 -3.67 -1.75 5.35
N ASP A 102 -3.58 -3.07 5.12
CA ASP A 102 -3.11 -4.01 6.14
C ASP A 102 -1.65 -3.76 6.51
N ILE A 103 -0.81 -3.40 5.53
CA ILE A 103 0.61 -3.07 5.72
C ILE A 103 0.77 -1.69 6.35
N ASN A 104 0.06 -0.70 5.83
CA ASN A 104 0.10 0.69 6.29
C ASN A 104 -1.31 1.25 6.54
N PRO A 105 -1.85 1.11 7.76
CA PRO A 105 -3.17 1.63 8.10
C PRO A 105 -3.31 3.16 7.98
N TYR A 106 -2.19 3.91 7.98
CA TYR A 106 -2.22 5.36 7.82
C TYR A 106 -2.62 5.81 6.40
N LYS A 107 -2.64 4.89 5.43
CA LYS A 107 -3.15 5.18 4.07
C LYS A 107 -4.61 5.62 4.03
N VAL A 108 -5.37 5.38 5.08
CA VAL A 108 -6.74 5.92 5.22
C VAL A 108 -6.78 7.45 5.33
N GLU A 109 -5.64 8.11 5.54
CA GLU A 109 -5.50 9.57 5.56
C GLU A 109 -4.97 10.14 4.23
N ASP A 110 -4.64 9.29 3.25
CA ASP A 110 -4.17 9.69 1.94
C ASP A 110 -5.36 9.84 0.98
N PRO A 111 -5.73 11.09 0.59
CA PRO A 111 -6.92 11.33 -0.24
C PRO A 111 -6.82 10.65 -1.60
N ARG A 112 -5.63 10.58 -2.19
CA ARG A 112 -5.41 9.99 -3.51
C ARG A 112 -5.57 8.47 -3.47
N PHE A 113 -4.97 7.84 -2.46
CA PHE A 113 -5.14 6.42 -2.25
C PHE A 113 -6.61 6.04 -2.00
N MET A 114 -7.30 6.81 -1.16
CA MET A 114 -8.67 6.51 -0.77
C MET A 114 -9.66 6.63 -1.94
N ILE A 115 -9.51 7.64 -2.81
CA ILE A 115 -10.38 7.76 -3.99
C ILE A 115 -10.13 6.61 -4.97
N GLN A 116 -8.88 6.23 -5.22
CA GLN A 116 -8.52 5.10 -6.08
C GLN A 116 -9.06 3.77 -5.53
N LEU A 117 -8.98 3.56 -4.22
CA LEU A 117 -9.57 2.38 -3.57
C LEU A 117 -11.09 2.35 -3.75
N GLY A 118 -11.76 3.51 -3.61
CA GLY A 118 -13.19 3.64 -3.85
C GLY A 118 -13.57 3.30 -5.29
N GLU A 119 -12.84 3.82 -6.28
CA GLU A 119 -13.03 3.52 -7.71
C GLU A 119 -12.85 2.03 -8.01
N ILE A 120 -11.80 1.42 -7.46
CA ILE A 120 -11.51 0.00 -7.64
C ILE A 120 -12.62 -0.86 -7.03
N PHE A 121 -13.12 -0.52 -5.84
CA PHE A 121 -14.24 -1.24 -5.25
C PHE A 121 -15.53 -1.11 -6.06
N VAL A 122 -15.80 0.06 -6.63
CA VAL A 122 -16.94 0.26 -7.55
C VAL A 122 -16.76 -0.61 -8.79
N GLY A 123 -15.57 -0.62 -9.40
CA GLY A 123 -15.26 -1.43 -10.57
C GLY A 123 -15.31 -2.94 -10.30
N ALA A 124 -14.99 -3.36 -9.07
CA ALA A 124 -15.09 -4.74 -8.61
C ALA A 124 -16.50 -5.13 -8.14
N GLU A 125 -17.49 -4.24 -8.27
CA GLU A 125 -18.87 -4.42 -7.79
C GLU A 125 -18.99 -4.64 -6.27
N ARG A 126 -17.95 -4.26 -5.52
CA ARG A 126 -17.89 -4.35 -4.05
C ARG A 126 -18.52 -3.09 -3.43
N TYR A 127 -19.79 -2.88 -3.71
CA TYR A 127 -20.51 -1.63 -3.41
C TYR A 127 -20.61 -1.30 -1.92
N ALA A 128 -20.69 -2.30 -1.06
CA ALA A 128 -20.74 -2.07 0.39
C ALA A 128 -19.43 -1.46 0.90
N GLU A 129 -18.30 -1.94 0.43
CA GLU A 129 -16.96 -1.45 0.80
C GLU A 129 -16.66 -0.12 0.11
N ALA A 130 -17.03 0.03 -1.16
CA ALA A 130 -16.95 1.28 -1.89
C ALA A 130 -17.66 2.41 -1.12
N LYS A 131 -18.87 2.15 -0.62
CA LYS A 131 -19.67 3.12 0.14
C LYS A 131 -18.95 3.58 1.41
N ILE A 132 -18.31 2.67 2.14
CA ILE A 132 -17.55 3.01 3.37
C ILE A 132 -16.39 3.94 3.03
N VAL A 133 -15.58 3.58 2.04
CA VAL A 133 -14.40 4.34 1.61
C VAL A 133 -14.79 5.71 1.07
N LEU A 134 -15.77 5.77 0.16
CA LEU A 134 -16.21 7.02 -0.46
C LEU A 134 -16.90 7.96 0.52
N LYS A 135 -17.66 7.45 1.51
CA LYS A 135 -18.19 8.28 2.59
C LYS A 135 -17.09 8.93 3.41
N ARG A 136 -16.03 8.21 3.74
CA ARG A 136 -14.88 8.79 4.42
C ARG A 136 -14.25 9.91 3.57
N CYS A 137 -14.07 9.70 2.25
CA CYS A 137 -13.58 10.74 1.35
C CYS A 137 -14.47 11.99 1.38
N GLN A 138 -15.78 11.81 1.39
CA GLN A 138 -16.77 12.90 1.47
C GLN A 138 -16.71 13.62 2.82
N GLU A 139 -16.71 12.90 3.93
CA GLU A 139 -16.71 13.44 5.29
C GLU A 139 -15.42 14.20 5.61
N SER A 140 -14.28 13.73 5.08
CA SER A 140 -12.98 14.38 5.27
C SER A 140 -12.84 15.69 4.50
N GLN A 141 -13.74 16.00 3.56
CA GLN A 141 -13.73 17.24 2.75
C GLN A 141 -12.38 17.50 2.06
N TRP A 142 -11.66 16.44 1.69
CA TRP A 142 -10.36 16.56 1.05
C TRP A 142 -10.43 17.28 -0.28
N THR A 143 -9.39 18.04 -0.57
CA THR A 143 -9.15 18.69 -1.85
C THR A 143 -7.72 18.40 -2.30
N LEU A 144 -7.52 18.24 -3.60
CA LEU A 144 -6.19 18.05 -4.20
C LEU A 144 -5.99 19.13 -5.27
N GLU A 145 -4.83 19.79 -5.27
CA GLU A 145 -4.53 20.87 -6.23
C GLU A 145 -4.58 20.37 -7.67
N ASP A 146 -4.09 19.17 -7.93
CA ASP A 146 -4.07 18.52 -9.24
C ASP A 146 -5.37 17.75 -9.55
N PHE A 147 -6.33 17.71 -8.62
CA PHE A 147 -7.65 17.12 -8.81
C PHE A 147 -8.75 17.99 -8.17
N PRO A 148 -9.03 19.17 -8.74
CA PRO A 148 -9.95 20.16 -8.15
C PRO A 148 -11.39 19.65 -8.00
N ASN A 149 -11.83 18.71 -8.85
CA ASN A 149 -13.17 18.13 -8.81
C ASN A 149 -13.29 16.89 -7.92
N TYR A 150 -12.37 16.71 -6.94
CA TYR A 150 -12.32 15.55 -6.06
C TYR A 150 -13.67 15.24 -5.41
N GLN A 151 -14.32 16.22 -4.78
CA GLN A 151 -15.59 16.02 -4.09
C GLN A 151 -16.76 15.73 -5.04
N GLU A 152 -16.77 16.31 -6.23
CA GLU A 152 -17.76 16.01 -7.26
C GLU A 152 -17.61 14.57 -7.77
N HIS A 153 -16.37 14.13 -7.94
CA HIS A 153 -16.08 12.75 -8.33
C HIS A 153 -16.50 11.75 -7.27
N VAL A 154 -16.21 12.02 -5.99
CA VAL A 154 -16.68 11.22 -4.84
C VAL A 154 -18.21 11.12 -4.83
N ALA A 155 -18.90 12.24 -5.02
CA ALA A 155 -20.36 12.26 -5.06
C ALA A 155 -20.93 11.44 -6.23
N SER A 156 -20.30 11.50 -7.39
CA SER A 156 -20.65 10.70 -8.57
C SER A 156 -20.53 9.19 -8.31
N LEU A 157 -19.43 8.76 -7.70
CA LEU A 157 -19.21 7.36 -7.34
C LEU A 157 -20.22 6.87 -6.27
N LEU A 158 -20.52 7.69 -5.28
CA LEU A 158 -21.54 7.37 -4.28
C LEU A 158 -22.92 7.20 -4.92
N ALA A 159 -23.30 8.07 -5.87
CA ALA A 159 -24.55 7.94 -6.61
C ALA A 159 -24.59 6.65 -7.45
N GLN A 160 -23.46 6.26 -8.05
CA GLN A 160 -23.37 4.98 -8.77
C GLN A 160 -23.59 3.79 -7.83
N VAL A 161 -22.97 3.78 -6.66
CA VAL A 161 -23.13 2.73 -5.63
C VAL A 161 -24.60 2.65 -5.18
N GLU A 162 -25.27 3.76 -4.94
CA GLU A 162 -26.66 3.79 -4.52
C GLU A 162 -27.61 3.26 -5.59
N ASN A 163 -27.37 3.62 -6.85
CA ASN A 163 -28.17 3.13 -7.97
C ASN A 163 -28.01 1.62 -8.21
N SER A 164 -26.85 1.06 -7.94
CA SER A 164 -26.59 -0.38 -8.08
C SER A 164 -27.34 -1.20 -7.02
N HIS A 165 -27.41 -0.73 -5.78
CA HIS A 165 -28.21 -1.37 -4.75
C HIS A 165 -29.72 -1.39 -5.06
N LEU A 166 -30.24 -0.36 -5.72
CA LEU A 166 -31.66 -0.31 -6.12
C LEU A 166 -32.00 -1.36 -7.18
N LYS A 167 -31.05 -1.67 -8.08
CA LYS A 167 -31.24 -2.69 -9.13
C LYS A 167 -31.22 -4.11 -8.58
N GLU A 168 -30.40 -4.39 -7.57
CA GLU A 168 -30.35 -5.70 -6.92
C GLU A 168 -31.64 -5.99 -6.12
N GLY A 169 -32.23 -4.97 -5.48
CA GLY A 169 -33.48 -5.09 -4.74
C GLY A 169 -34.71 -5.34 -5.61
N THR A 170 -34.71 -4.88 -6.85
CA THR A 170 -35.86 -5.05 -7.79
C THR A 170 -35.83 -6.39 -8.55
N ASN A 171 -34.70 -7.11 -8.59
CA ASN A 171 -34.60 -8.41 -9.24
C ASN A 171 -34.93 -9.60 -8.34
N ASN A 172 -35.23 -9.37 -7.07
CA ASN A 172 -35.57 -10.39 -6.06
C ASN A 172 -37.06 -10.38 -5.66
N GLU A 173 -37.90 -9.65 -6.37
CA GLU A 173 -39.38 -9.71 -6.28
C GLU A 173 -39.95 -10.41 -7.56
#